data_6bec78f019a6607dbe33d1430b72e711
#
_entry.id   6bec78f019a6607dbe33d1430b72e711
#
_cell.length_a   1.000
_cell.length_b   1.000
_cell.length_c   1.000
_cell.angle_alpha   90.00
_cell.angle_beta   90.00
_cell.angle_gamma   90.00
#
_symmetry.space_group_name_H-M   'P 1'
#
loop_
_entity.id
_entity.type
_entity.pdbx_description
1 polymer ?
#
loop_
_entity_poly.entity_id
_entity_poly.type
_entity_poly.pdbx_seq_one_letter_code
_entity_poly.pdbx_strand_id
1 'polypeptide(L)'
;MITGISSPVAVESISDPGSIIVSGTIYGYGGSYYNAEAIEPGKGYWLNAFADGEITLSSTAFAVKTVEQVNHLEGSNTLELSNGIHSTTLYFGKDVAEEHRNSYSLPPTFPQMAFDARFTDNMRYAKDLGEISVINTNKDLTLNYTV
;
A
#
# COMPACT_ATOMS: atom_id res chain seq x y z
N MET A 1 3.88 -12.95 -0.77
CA MET A 1 3.22 -12.84 0.56
C MET A 1 4.19 -13.21 1.65
N ILE A 2 4.14 -12.49 2.77
CA ILE A 2 4.90 -12.79 4.00
C ILE A 2 3.92 -12.98 5.16
N THR A 3 4.34 -13.66 6.20
CA THR A 3 3.55 -13.88 7.43
C THR A 3 4.32 -13.39 8.64
N GLY A 4 3.59 -12.93 9.65
CA GLY A 4 4.19 -12.52 10.92
C GLY A 4 4.82 -13.70 11.67
N ILE A 5 5.89 -13.40 12.39
CA ILE A 5 6.57 -14.30 13.32
C ILE A 5 5.93 -14.21 14.72
N SER A 6 6.56 -14.75 15.76
CA SER A 6 6.01 -14.80 17.13
C SER A 6 5.86 -13.44 17.82
N SER A 7 6.46 -12.39 17.29
CA SER A 7 6.38 -11.02 17.81
C SER A 7 6.16 -10.03 16.67
N PRO A 8 5.53 -8.86 16.93
CA PRO A 8 5.42 -7.83 15.91
C PRO A 8 6.79 -7.35 15.43
N VAL A 9 6.90 -7.10 14.12
CA VAL A 9 8.12 -6.58 13.47
C VAL A 9 7.75 -5.31 12.73
N ALA A 10 8.34 -4.18 13.08
CA ALA A 10 8.13 -2.94 12.35
C ALA A 10 8.59 -3.11 10.89
N VAL A 11 7.80 -2.63 9.93
CA VAL A 11 8.11 -2.76 8.50
C VAL A 11 9.49 -2.18 8.17
N GLU A 12 9.83 -1.06 8.76
CA GLU A 12 11.12 -0.39 8.62
C GLU A 12 12.31 -1.17 9.21
N SER A 13 12.04 -2.19 10.06
CA SER A 13 13.07 -3.06 10.66
C SER A 13 13.29 -4.36 9.88
N ILE A 14 12.57 -4.57 8.79
CA ILE A 14 12.77 -5.72 7.91
C ILE A 14 14.16 -5.61 7.28
N SER A 15 14.97 -6.64 7.44
CA SER A 15 16.27 -6.70 6.78
C SER A 15 16.08 -7.11 5.32
N ASP A 16 16.47 -6.22 4.43
CA ASP A 16 16.44 -6.39 2.98
C ASP A 16 17.82 -6.06 2.38
N PRO A 17 18.78 -6.96 2.49
CA PRO A 17 20.14 -6.71 2.04
C PRO A 17 20.24 -6.53 0.52
N GLY A 18 19.31 -7.10 -0.23
CA GLY A 18 19.24 -6.97 -1.70
C GLY A 18 18.50 -5.73 -2.17
N SER A 19 17.88 -4.97 -1.27
CA SER A 19 17.00 -3.84 -1.61
C SER A 19 15.94 -4.22 -2.64
N ILE A 20 15.37 -5.41 -2.47
CA ILE A 20 14.40 -5.98 -3.40
C ILE A 20 12.97 -5.53 -3.14
N ILE A 21 12.67 -5.07 -1.92
CA ILE A 21 11.33 -4.61 -1.55
C ILE A 21 11.04 -3.28 -2.24
N VAL A 22 9.91 -3.23 -2.95
CA VAL A 22 9.37 -1.96 -3.44
C VAL A 22 8.84 -1.16 -2.25
N SER A 23 9.43 -0.01 -1.97
CA SER A 23 9.06 0.83 -0.83
C SER A 23 7.57 1.19 -0.86
N GLY A 24 6.91 1.16 0.31
CA GLY A 24 5.49 1.51 0.44
C GLY A 24 4.51 0.43 -0.02
N THR A 25 4.95 -0.77 -0.38
CA THR A 25 4.09 -1.83 -0.94
C THR A 25 3.89 -3.03 0.00
N ILE A 26 4.05 -2.85 1.31
CA ILE A 26 3.66 -3.87 2.27
C ILE A 26 2.25 -3.56 2.75
N TYR A 27 1.32 -4.45 2.40
CA TYR A 27 -0.11 -4.28 2.67
C TYR A 27 -0.66 -5.39 3.55
N GLY A 28 -1.37 -4.98 4.61
CA GLY A 28 -2.30 -5.82 5.34
C GLY A 28 -3.71 -5.77 4.74
N TYR A 29 -4.57 -6.67 5.20
CA TYR A 29 -5.97 -6.74 4.78
C TYR A 29 -6.90 -6.79 5.99
N GLY A 30 -7.91 -5.91 6.01
CA GLY A 30 -8.93 -5.83 7.05
C GLY A 30 -10.31 -5.47 6.48
N GLY A 31 -10.69 -6.12 5.34
CA GLY A 31 -11.87 -5.76 4.56
C GLY A 31 -11.55 -4.82 3.39
N SER A 32 -10.48 -4.06 3.51
CA SER A 32 -9.79 -3.30 2.45
C SER A 32 -8.28 -3.40 2.68
N TYR A 33 -7.48 -3.05 1.69
CA TYR A 33 -6.04 -2.97 1.85
C TYR A 33 -5.63 -1.72 2.62
N TYR A 34 -4.65 -1.88 3.51
CA TYR A 34 -3.98 -0.78 4.20
C TYR A 34 -2.47 -0.97 4.18
N ASN A 35 -1.71 0.10 4.15
CA ASN A 35 -0.26 0.03 4.32
C ASN A 35 0.06 -0.42 5.74
N ALA A 36 0.86 -1.49 5.86
CA ALA A 36 1.25 -2.01 7.15
C ALA A 36 2.41 -1.19 7.73
N GLU A 37 2.31 -0.83 8.99
CA GLU A 37 3.41 -0.24 9.76
C GLU A 37 4.21 -1.33 10.48
N ALA A 38 3.55 -2.46 10.79
CA ALA A 38 4.16 -3.62 11.40
C ALA A 38 3.59 -4.93 10.85
N ILE A 39 4.42 -5.96 10.87
CA ILE A 39 4.07 -7.34 10.57
C ILE A 39 3.66 -8.00 11.88
N GLU A 40 2.37 -8.19 12.08
CA GLU A 40 1.77 -8.76 13.27
C GLU A 40 1.81 -10.29 13.25
N PRO A 41 2.00 -10.97 14.40
CA PRO A 41 1.93 -12.41 14.48
C PRO A 41 0.61 -12.99 13.93
N GLY A 42 0.73 -14.07 13.17
CA GLY A 42 -0.43 -14.80 12.64
C GLY A 42 -1.21 -14.10 11.53
N LYS A 43 -0.76 -12.93 11.08
CA LYS A 43 -1.34 -12.23 9.93
C LYS A 43 -0.49 -12.39 8.67
N GLY A 44 -1.15 -12.37 7.51
CA GLY A 44 -0.50 -12.37 6.20
C GLY A 44 -0.45 -10.97 5.59
N TYR A 45 0.62 -10.71 4.85
CA TYR A 45 0.84 -9.42 4.20
C TYR A 45 1.26 -9.62 2.75
N TRP A 46 0.80 -8.74 1.89
CA TRP A 46 1.30 -8.62 0.54
C TRP A 46 2.56 -7.77 0.53
N LEU A 47 3.46 -8.13 -0.36
CA LEU A 47 4.72 -7.44 -0.60
C LEU A 47 4.96 -7.46 -2.10
N ASN A 48 5.33 -6.33 -2.69
CA ASN A 48 5.86 -6.24 -4.04
C ASN A 48 7.39 -6.20 -3.99
N ALA A 49 8.03 -6.95 -4.87
CA ALA A 49 9.49 -7.01 -4.96
C ALA A 49 9.94 -6.85 -6.42
N PHE A 50 11.07 -6.18 -6.63
CA PHE A 50 11.68 -5.97 -7.94
C PHE A 50 12.33 -7.24 -8.50
N ALA A 51 12.78 -8.14 -7.63
CA ALA A 51 13.54 -9.32 -7.99
C ALA A 51 13.39 -10.43 -6.94
N ASP A 52 13.84 -11.61 -7.28
CA ASP A 52 14.01 -12.69 -6.32
C ASP A 52 15.11 -12.36 -5.32
N GLY A 53 14.93 -12.77 -4.07
CA GLY A 53 15.91 -12.53 -3.01
C GLY A 53 15.42 -12.98 -1.65
N GLU A 54 16.17 -12.64 -0.63
CA GLU A 54 15.90 -12.99 0.75
C GLU A 54 15.67 -11.74 1.60
N ILE A 55 14.65 -11.78 2.43
CA ILE A 55 14.38 -10.79 3.46
C ILE A 55 14.30 -11.48 4.82
N THR A 56 14.70 -10.79 5.88
CA THR A 56 14.66 -11.35 7.23
C THR A 56 13.76 -10.53 8.14
N LEU A 57 12.83 -11.22 8.81
CA LEU A 57 12.04 -10.68 9.90
C LEU A 57 12.70 -11.06 11.22
N SER A 58 13.04 -10.09 12.06
CA SER A 58 13.64 -10.32 13.36
C SER A 58 12.84 -9.64 14.47
N SER A 59 12.56 -10.37 15.55
CA SER A 59 11.91 -9.83 16.74
C SER A 59 12.83 -8.96 17.61
N THR A 60 14.14 -9.00 17.36
CA THR A 60 15.08 -8.11 18.03
C THR A 60 15.14 -6.80 17.28
N ALA A 61 14.59 -5.74 17.88
CA ALA A 61 14.73 -4.38 17.39
C ALA A 61 16.22 -3.97 17.45
N PHE A 62 16.97 -4.27 16.41
CA PHE A 62 18.21 -3.54 16.16
C PHE A 62 17.84 -2.11 15.79
N ALA A 63 18.67 -1.14 16.25
CA ALA A 63 18.44 0.27 16.00
C ALA A 63 18.10 0.51 14.52
N VAL A 64 16.86 0.84 14.27
CA VAL A 64 16.32 1.06 12.93
C VAL A 64 16.99 2.30 12.36
N LYS A 65 17.66 2.14 11.25
CA LYS A 65 18.01 3.29 10.44
C LYS A 65 16.70 3.77 9.82
N THR A 66 16.12 4.82 10.38
CA THR A 66 14.93 5.47 9.84
C THR A 66 15.27 5.92 8.42
N VAL A 67 14.85 5.15 7.44
CA VAL A 67 14.85 5.61 6.06
C VAL A 67 13.62 6.50 5.95
N GLU A 68 13.85 7.80 5.92
CA GLU A 68 12.79 8.78 5.70
C GLU A 68 12.14 8.47 4.36
N GLN A 69 10.92 7.94 4.39
CA GLN A 69 10.16 7.66 3.17
C GLN A 69 9.77 9.00 2.54
N VAL A 70 10.38 9.32 1.43
CA VAL A 70 10.01 10.52 0.66
C VAL A 70 8.62 10.31 0.07
N ASN A 71 7.67 11.15 0.46
CA ASN A 71 6.33 11.12 -0.12
C ASN A 71 6.33 11.85 -1.46
N HIS A 72 6.47 11.11 -2.54
CA HIS A 72 6.46 11.67 -3.91
C HIS A 72 5.09 12.20 -4.35
N LEU A 73 4.02 11.92 -3.58
CA LEU A 73 2.66 12.40 -3.84
C LEU A 73 2.31 13.70 -3.10
N GLU A 74 3.23 14.28 -2.34
CA GLU A 74 3.00 15.57 -1.70
C GLU A 74 2.63 16.63 -2.74
N GLY A 75 1.51 17.33 -2.53
CA GLY A 75 0.97 18.30 -3.48
C GLY A 75 0.24 17.70 -4.69
N SER A 76 -0.04 16.40 -4.71
CA SER A 76 -0.97 15.80 -5.67
C SER A 76 -2.41 16.15 -5.30
N ASN A 77 -3.29 16.16 -6.31
CA ASN A 77 -4.73 16.15 -6.06
C ASN A 77 -5.12 14.82 -5.42
N THR A 78 -6.15 14.86 -4.58
CA THR A 78 -6.64 13.66 -3.89
C THR A 78 -8.11 13.41 -4.15
N LEU A 79 -8.48 12.15 -4.23
CA LEU A 79 -9.85 11.68 -4.23
C LEU A 79 -10.00 10.61 -3.14
N GLU A 80 -10.71 10.93 -2.09
CA GLU A 80 -11.08 9.99 -1.06
C GLU A 80 -12.43 9.34 -1.40
N LEU A 81 -12.45 8.02 -1.42
CA LEU A 81 -13.66 7.22 -1.56
C LEU A 81 -13.93 6.50 -0.24
N SER A 82 -15.17 6.58 0.25
CA SER A 82 -15.57 5.95 1.51
C SER A 82 -16.96 5.34 1.42
N ASN A 83 -17.13 4.17 2.01
CA ASN A 83 -18.44 3.54 2.20
C ASN A 83 -18.97 3.62 3.64
N GLY A 84 -18.38 4.49 4.46
CA GLY A 84 -18.73 4.68 5.86
C GLY A 84 -18.06 3.69 6.83
N ILE A 85 -17.49 2.59 6.33
CA ILE A 85 -16.74 1.61 7.13
C ILE A 85 -15.26 1.60 6.73
N HIS A 86 -15.00 1.64 5.43
CA HIS A 86 -13.68 1.66 4.84
C HIS A 86 -13.52 2.90 3.96
N SER A 87 -12.31 3.41 3.87
CA SER A 87 -11.96 4.48 2.96
C SER A 87 -10.62 4.20 2.28
N THR A 88 -10.43 4.81 1.13
CA THR A 88 -9.14 4.83 0.42
C THR A 88 -8.97 6.19 -0.25
N THR A 89 -7.71 6.63 -0.34
CA THR A 89 -7.34 7.86 -1.03
C THR A 89 -6.57 7.51 -2.29
N LEU A 90 -7.03 8.03 -3.41
CA LEU A 90 -6.37 8.00 -4.71
C LEU A 90 -5.72 9.37 -4.96
N TYR A 91 -4.59 9.36 -5.68
CA TYR A 91 -3.79 10.53 -5.97
C TYR A 91 -3.68 10.75 -7.47
N PHE A 92 -3.75 12.00 -7.93
CA PHE A 92 -3.67 12.28 -9.36
C PHE A 92 -3.14 13.70 -9.66
N GLY A 93 -2.80 13.93 -10.91
CA GLY A 93 -2.46 15.27 -11.41
C GLY A 93 -1.03 15.73 -11.12
N LYS A 94 -0.16 14.87 -10.63
CA LYS A 94 1.26 15.16 -10.43
C LYS A 94 2.11 14.21 -11.26
N ASP A 95 3.27 14.66 -11.73
CA ASP A 95 4.23 13.76 -12.38
C ASP A 95 5.14 13.12 -11.32
N VAL A 96 5.08 11.80 -11.22
CA VAL A 96 5.95 11.00 -10.36
C VAL A 96 6.93 10.26 -11.27
N ALA A 97 8.22 10.36 -10.98
CA ALA A 97 9.25 9.68 -11.76
C ALA A 97 8.96 8.17 -11.84
N GLU A 98 9.23 7.59 -13.00
CA GLU A 98 8.84 6.21 -13.32
C GLU A 98 9.40 5.19 -12.31
N GLU A 99 10.61 5.43 -11.83
CA GLU A 99 11.29 4.62 -10.81
C GLU A 99 10.55 4.56 -9.46
N HIS A 100 9.72 5.59 -9.15
CA HIS A 100 8.94 5.65 -7.91
C HIS A 100 7.47 5.23 -8.08
N ARG A 101 7.01 5.02 -9.30
CA ARG A 101 5.60 4.70 -9.57
C ARG A 101 5.16 3.38 -8.92
N ASN A 102 6.03 2.38 -8.93
CA ASN A 102 5.74 1.07 -8.34
C ASN A 102 5.48 1.13 -6.84
N SER A 103 5.96 2.16 -6.13
CA SER A 103 5.65 2.38 -4.71
C SER A 103 4.16 2.63 -4.44
N TYR A 104 3.39 2.91 -5.47
CA TYR A 104 1.94 3.17 -5.39
C TYR A 104 1.09 2.07 -6.02
N SER A 105 1.70 0.93 -6.32
CA SER A 105 0.98 -0.26 -6.79
C SER A 105 0.22 -0.92 -5.65
N LEU A 106 -0.99 -1.39 -5.94
CA LEU A 106 -1.85 -2.11 -5.01
C LEU A 106 -1.79 -3.62 -5.28
N PRO A 107 -1.98 -4.44 -4.24
CA PRO A 107 -2.11 -5.88 -4.44
C PRO A 107 -3.28 -6.22 -5.37
N PRO A 108 -3.31 -7.43 -5.97
CA PRO A 108 -4.44 -7.90 -6.76
C PRO A 108 -5.76 -7.85 -5.98
N THR A 109 -6.85 -7.55 -6.66
CA THR A 109 -8.20 -7.64 -6.07
C THR A 109 -8.58 -9.09 -5.82
N PHE A 110 -9.17 -9.36 -4.65
CA PHE A 110 -9.83 -10.64 -4.39
C PHE A 110 -11.33 -10.56 -4.69
N PRO A 111 -11.97 -11.67 -5.13
CA PRO A 111 -13.38 -11.67 -5.49
C PRO A 111 -14.36 -11.28 -4.38
N GLN A 112 -13.91 -11.29 -3.12
CA GLN A 112 -14.74 -11.04 -1.93
C GLN A 112 -14.28 -9.82 -1.12
N MET A 113 -13.62 -8.84 -1.73
CA MET A 113 -13.28 -7.60 -1.04
C MET A 113 -14.53 -6.84 -0.62
N ALA A 114 -14.56 -6.39 0.63
CA ALA A 114 -15.64 -5.56 1.14
C ALA A 114 -15.63 -4.16 0.52
N PHE A 115 -14.44 -3.62 0.32
CA PHE A 115 -14.21 -2.32 -0.30
C PHE A 115 -12.85 -2.26 -0.98
N ASP A 116 -12.81 -1.71 -2.17
CA ASP A 116 -11.59 -1.38 -2.89
C ASP A 116 -11.86 -0.26 -3.88
N ALA A 117 -10.94 0.67 -4.03
CA ALA A 117 -10.95 1.64 -5.11
C ALA A 117 -9.52 1.87 -5.59
N ARG A 118 -9.33 1.80 -6.89
CA ARG A 118 -8.03 1.91 -7.55
C ARG A 118 -8.15 2.45 -8.97
N PHE A 119 -7.08 3.04 -9.46
CA PHE A 119 -6.96 3.28 -10.90
C PHE A 119 -6.74 1.96 -11.65
N THR A 120 -6.99 1.95 -12.94
CA THR A 120 -6.56 0.89 -13.85
C THR A 120 -5.08 0.57 -13.60
N ASP A 121 -4.64 -0.64 -13.93
CA ASP A 121 -3.29 -1.14 -13.67
C ASP A 121 -2.95 -1.36 -12.19
N ASN A 122 -3.97 -1.47 -11.32
CA ASN A 122 -3.79 -1.69 -9.88
C ASN A 122 -2.99 -0.60 -9.18
N MET A 123 -3.20 0.65 -9.56
CA MET A 123 -2.47 1.78 -9.00
C MET A 123 -3.33 2.62 -8.04
N ARG A 124 -2.69 3.15 -6.99
CA ARG A 124 -3.26 4.20 -6.11
C ARG A 124 -3.07 5.60 -6.69
N TYR A 125 -2.25 5.73 -7.69
CA TYR A 125 -1.84 6.98 -8.32
C TYR A 125 -2.05 6.95 -9.83
N ALA A 126 -2.46 8.09 -10.40
CA ALA A 126 -2.48 8.33 -11.84
C ALA A 126 -1.87 9.70 -12.16
N LYS A 127 -1.03 9.78 -13.19
CA LYS A 127 -0.45 11.06 -13.62
C LYS A 127 -1.52 12.03 -14.11
N ASP A 128 -2.44 11.53 -14.93
CA ASP A 128 -3.52 12.28 -15.55
C ASP A 128 -4.90 11.73 -15.08
N LEU A 129 -5.94 12.02 -15.82
CA LEU A 129 -7.26 11.43 -15.60
C LEU A 129 -7.19 9.92 -15.89
N GLY A 130 -7.69 9.11 -14.95
CA GLY A 130 -7.72 7.66 -15.06
C GLY A 130 -9.10 7.10 -14.76
N GLU A 131 -9.37 5.92 -15.29
CA GLU A 131 -10.55 5.16 -14.91
C GLU A 131 -10.36 4.57 -13.52
N ILE A 132 -11.39 4.69 -12.68
CA ILE A 132 -11.39 4.17 -11.32
C ILE A 132 -12.30 2.95 -11.26
N SER A 133 -11.73 1.81 -10.85
CA SER A 133 -12.47 0.61 -10.50
C SER A 133 -12.83 0.65 -9.02
N VAL A 134 -14.10 0.39 -8.70
CA VAL A 134 -14.58 0.40 -7.31
C VAL A 134 -15.30 -0.92 -7.02
N ILE A 135 -14.89 -1.58 -5.94
CA ILE A 135 -15.62 -2.68 -5.30
C ILE A 135 -16.23 -2.12 -4.02
N ASN A 136 -17.54 -2.20 -3.89
CA ASN A 136 -18.24 -1.71 -2.72
C ASN A 136 -19.43 -2.63 -2.41
N THR A 137 -19.45 -3.23 -1.22
CA THR A 137 -20.55 -4.09 -0.75
C THR A 137 -21.67 -3.29 -0.10
N ASN A 138 -21.44 -2.03 0.26
CA ASN A 138 -22.44 -1.12 0.79
C ASN A 138 -23.13 -0.38 -0.36
N LYS A 139 -24.35 0.14 -0.07
CA LYS A 139 -25.14 0.88 -1.05
C LYS A 139 -24.63 2.30 -1.27
N ASP A 140 -24.06 2.92 -0.25
CA ASP A 140 -23.63 4.31 -0.27
C ASP A 140 -22.12 4.41 -0.52
N LEU A 141 -21.73 5.37 -1.33
CA LEU A 141 -20.35 5.73 -1.61
C LEU A 141 -20.22 7.25 -1.53
N THR A 142 -19.36 7.70 -0.63
CA THR A 142 -19.03 9.13 -0.48
C THR A 142 -17.71 9.41 -1.18
N LEU A 143 -17.67 10.49 -1.96
CA LEU A 143 -16.48 10.98 -2.65
C LEU A 143 -16.15 12.38 -2.15
N ASN A 144 -14.93 12.55 -1.64
CA ASN A 144 -14.36 13.85 -1.28
C ASN A 144 -13.12 14.09 -2.14
N TYR A 145 -12.96 15.28 -2.68
CA TYR A 145 -11.78 15.59 -3.49
C TYR A 145 -11.14 16.90 -3.07
N THR A 146 -9.83 16.98 -3.26
CA THR A 146 -9.03 18.20 -3.07
C THR A 146 -8.14 18.39 -4.29
N VAL A 147 -8.13 19.61 -4.82
CA VAL A 147 -7.30 20.06 -5.96
C VAL A 147 -6.36 21.16 -5.52
#